data_6c51b32b89485f917c567d7862a7b48e
#
_entry.id   6c51b32b89485f917c567d7862a7b48e
#
_cell.length_a   1.000
_cell.length_b   1.000
_cell.length_c   1.000
_cell.angle_alpha   90.00
_cell.angle_beta   90.00
_cell.angle_gamma   90.00
#
_symmetry.space_group_name_H-M   'P 1'
#
loop_
_entity.id
_entity.type
_entity.pdbx_description
1 polymer ?
#
loop_
_entity_poly.entity_id
_entity_poly.type
_entity_poly.pdbx_seq_one_letter_code
_entity_poly.pdbx_strand_id
1 'polypeptide(L)'
;GTVAHALAELTTRYFLGELDEVSYENQIKSEFEPNSYYNAEMRECAVAYAKFVTGRLAEAKKTCPDAMIILETRLDFSKYVPGGFGTGDCVIIAEPILDVIDFKYGKGHRVEAEDNPQMQLYGLGALEQFGDLYEIKTVRMTIFQPRLSGIEDSSEKTVKELTSWGK
;
A
#
# COMPACT_ATOMS: atom_id res chain seq x y z
N GLY A 1 6.59 -11.58 -3.79
CA GLY A 1 8.00 -11.34 -3.73
C GLY A 1 8.41 -9.96 -4.19
N THR A 2 9.70 -9.72 -4.10
CA THR A 2 10.26 -8.40 -4.40
C THR A 2 10.03 -7.96 -5.84
N VAL A 3 10.04 -8.89 -6.80
CA VAL A 3 9.80 -8.55 -8.22
C VAL A 3 8.39 -8.02 -8.42
N ALA A 4 7.41 -8.71 -7.87
CA ALA A 4 6.01 -8.29 -7.99
C ALA A 4 5.78 -6.91 -7.35
N HIS A 5 6.39 -6.66 -6.20
CA HIS A 5 6.27 -5.37 -5.52
C HIS A 5 6.94 -4.25 -6.31
N ALA A 6 8.11 -4.51 -6.87
CA ALA A 6 8.81 -3.53 -7.71
C ALA A 6 7.99 -3.18 -8.96
N LEU A 7 7.39 -4.19 -9.58
CA LEU A 7 6.54 -3.98 -10.75
C LEU A 7 5.27 -3.20 -10.39
N ALA A 8 4.67 -3.53 -9.24
CA ALA A 8 3.49 -2.83 -8.75
C ALA A 8 3.81 -1.34 -8.49
N GLU A 9 4.95 -1.05 -7.90
CA GLU A 9 5.38 0.32 -7.67
C GLU A 9 5.60 1.07 -8.99
N LEU A 10 6.35 0.49 -9.90
CA LEU A 10 6.61 1.10 -11.20
C LEU A 10 5.30 1.40 -11.95
N THR A 11 4.40 0.43 -11.96
CA THR A 11 3.12 0.56 -12.65
C THR A 11 2.25 1.65 -12.01
N THR A 12 2.26 1.72 -10.68
CA THR A 12 1.53 2.76 -9.96
C THR A 12 2.08 4.15 -10.28
N ARG A 13 3.41 4.31 -10.33
CA ARG A 13 4.04 5.58 -10.71
C ARG A 13 3.66 6.00 -12.13
N TYR A 14 3.60 5.03 -13.04
CA TYR A 14 3.12 5.29 -14.40
C TYR A 14 1.66 5.77 -14.38
N PHE A 15 0.79 5.11 -13.62
CA PHE A 15 -0.62 5.51 -13.51
C PHE A 15 -0.78 6.88 -12.85
N LEU A 16 0.15 7.28 -12.00
CA LEU A 16 0.16 8.61 -11.38
C LEU A 16 0.74 9.69 -12.31
N GLY A 17 1.22 9.32 -13.49
CA GLY A 17 1.79 10.25 -14.45
C GLY A 17 3.24 10.63 -14.18
N GLU A 18 3.96 9.90 -13.32
CA GLU A 18 5.35 10.21 -12.98
C GLU A 18 6.33 9.77 -14.07
N LEU A 19 5.92 8.89 -14.97
CA LEU A 19 6.69 8.52 -16.15
C LEU A 19 5.75 8.27 -17.32
N ASP A 20 6.25 8.48 -18.55
CA ASP A 20 5.44 8.28 -19.73
C ASP A 20 5.39 6.80 -20.16
N GLU A 21 4.54 6.50 -21.12
CA GLU A 21 4.36 5.13 -21.59
C GLU A 21 5.64 4.53 -22.17
N VAL A 22 6.42 5.32 -22.91
CA VAL A 22 7.67 4.84 -23.51
C VAL A 22 8.66 4.45 -22.43
N SER A 23 8.84 5.30 -21.42
CA SER A 23 9.73 5.01 -20.29
C SER A 23 9.27 3.80 -19.51
N TYR A 24 7.96 3.69 -19.26
CA TYR A 24 7.38 2.56 -18.55
C TYR A 24 7.65 1.25 -19.32
N GLU A 25 7.32 1.20 -20.60
CA GLU A 25 7.53 0.00 -21.42
C GLU A 25 9.01 -0.36 -21.54
N ASN A 26 9.89 0.64 -21.64
CA ASN A 26 11.33 0.39 -21.69
C ASN A 26 11.84 -0.24 -20.40
N GLN A 27 11.36 0.23 -19.26
CA GLN A 27 11.74 -0.36 -17.95
C GLN A 27 11.20 -1.79 -17.81
N ILE A 28 9.98 -2.06 -18.31
CA ILE A 28 9.44 -3.42 -18.31
C ILE A 28 10.39 -4.34 -19.08
N LYS A 29 10.82 -3.92 -20.27
CA LYS A 29 11.70 -4.73 -21.13
C LYS A 29 13.09 -4.94 -20.51
N SER A 30 13.66 -3.91 -19.90
CA SER A 30 15.04 -3.98 -19.40
C SER A 30 15.14 -4.59 -18.02
N GLU A 31 14.18 -4.37 -17.14
CA GLU A 31 14.28 -4.75 -15.74
C GLU A 31 13.40 -5.92 -15.33
N PHE A 32 12.30 -6.15 -16.04
CA PHE A 32 11.34 -7.19 -15.65
C PHE A 32 11.31 -8.38 -16.59
N GLU A 33 11.23 -8.18 -17.89
CA GLU A 33 11.20 -9.31 -18.85
C GLU A 33 12.36 -10.28 -18.68
N PRO A 34 13.62 -9.83 -18.41
CA PRO A 34 14.72 -10.76 -18.19
C PRO A 34 14.63 -11.56 -16.89
N ASN A 35 13.77 -11.14 -15.95
CA ASN A 35 13.65 -11.81 -14.67
C ASN A 35 12.80 -13.09 -14.82
N SER A 36 13.30 -14.22 -14.31
CA SER A 36 12.64 -15.52 -14.45
C SER A 36 11.29 -15.62 -13.76
N TYR A 37 11.03 -14.77 -12.76
CA TYR A 37 9.75 -14.76 -12.05
C TYR A 37 8.68 -13.92 -12.74
N TYR A 38 9.09 -13.04 -13.67
CA TYR A 38 8.15 -12.17 -14.38
C TYR A 38 7.31 -12.98 -15.37
N ASN A 39 6.02 -12.70 -15.42
CA ASN A 39 5.11 -13.25 -16.43
C ASN A 39 3.92 -12.28 -16.63
N ALA A 40 3.07 -12.61 -17.58
CA ALA A 40 1.91 -11.79 -17.92
C ALA A 40 0.94 -11.64 -16.74
N GLU A 41 0.76 -12.68 -15.95
CA GLU A 41 -0.11 -12.62 -14.75
C GLU A 41 0.40 -11.58 -13.75
N MET A 42 1.71 -11.54 -13.53
CA MET A 42 2.31 -10.57 -12.63
C MET A 42 2.03 -9.14 -13.09
N ARG A 43 2.17 -8.89 -14.40
CA ARG A 43 1.89 -7.57 -14.97
C ARG A 43 0.42 -7.20 -14.82
N GLU A 44 -0.49 -8.15 -15.07
CA GLU A 44 -1.93 -7.93 -14.89
C GLU A 44 -2.26 -7.59 -13.44
N CYS A 45 -1.64 -8.29 -12.50
CA CYS A 45 -1.84 -8.01 -11.07
C CYS A 45 -1.30 -6.63 -10.69
N ALA A 46 -0.16 -6.23 -11.24
CA ALA A 46 0.42 -4.91 -11.00
C ALA A 46 -0.49 -3.80 -11.54
N VAL A 47 -1.07 -4.00 -12.73
CA VAL A 47 -2.02 -3.05 -13.32
C VAL A 47 -3.30 -2.97 -12.47
N ALA A 48 -3.81 -4.12 -12.02
CA ALA A 48 -4.99 -4.14 -11.15
C ALA A 48 -4.73 -3.38 -9.83
N TYR A 49 -3.57 -3.58 -9.24
CA TYR A 49 -3.16 -2.88 -8.04
C TYR A 49 -3.06 -1.36 -8.29
N ALA A 50 -2.39 -0.96 -9.37
CA ALA A 50 -2.23 0.45 -9.71
C ALA A 50 -3.59 1.13 -9.90
N LYS A 51 -4.52 0.47 -10.60
CA LYS A 51 -5.88 0.99 -10.77
C LYS A 51 -6.59 1.12 -9.42
N PHE A 52 -6.42 0.15 -8.55
CA PHE A 52 -7.04 0.16 -7.22
C PHE A 52 -6.55 1.34 -6.38
N VAL A 53 -5.23 1.50 -6.23
CA VAL A 53 -4.69 2.55 -5.35
C VAL A 53 -4.91 3.94 -5.92
N THR A 54 -4.77 4.13 -7.24
CA THR A 54 -5.03 5.43 -7.85
C THR A 54 -6.51 5.77 -7.83
N GLY A 55 -7.37 4.77 -7.97
CA GLY A 55 -8.83 4.95 -7.83
C GLY A 55 -9.21 5.34 -6.41
N ARG A 56 -8.57 4.74 -5.42
CA ARG A 56 -8.82 5.08 -4.01
C ARG A 56 -8.34 6.51 -3.70
N LEU A 57 -7.21 6.91 -4.29
CA LEU A 57 -6.73 8.29 -4.16
C LEU A 57 -7.72 9.27 -4.80
N ALA A 58 -8.20 8.97 -6.00
CA ALA A 58 -9.16 9.81 -6.69
C ALA A 58 -10.46 9.96 -5.89
N GLU A 59 -10.93 8.86 -5.30
CA GLU A 59 -12.11 8.88 -4.44
C GLU A 59 -11.88 9.74 -3.19
N ALA A 60 -10.71 9.59 -2.57
CA ALA A 60 -10.33 10.38 -1.40
C ALA A 60 -10.29 11.87 -1.71
N LYS A 61 -9.83 12.25 -2.90
CA LYS A 61 -9.73 13.66 -3.31
C LYS A 61 -11.10 14.33 -3.51
N LYS A 62 -12.18 13.56 -3.63
CA LYS A 62 -13.53 14.13 -3.72
C LYS A 62 -13.93 14.82 -2.42
N THR A 63 -13.48 14.32 -1.28
CA THR A 63 -13.78 14.89 0.03
C THR A 63 -12.60 15.61 0.64
N CYS A 64 -11.38 15.28 0.24
CA CYS A 64 -10.14 15.90 0.70
C CYS A 64 -9.27 16.22 -0.52
N PRO A 65 -9.43 17.41 -1.13
CA PRO A 65 -8.66 17.78 -2.34
C PRO A 65 -7.14 17.68 -2.17
N ASP A 66 -6.65 17.84 -0.93
CA ASP A 66 -5.23 17.75 -0.62
C ASP A 66 -4.76 16.33 -0.31
N ALA A 67 -5.61 15.32 -0.53
CA ALA A 67 -5.23 13.92 -0.32
C ALA A 67 -3.98 13.59 -1.15
N MET A 68 -3.08 12.80 -0.55
CA MET A 68 -1.82 12.46 -1.19
C MET A 68 -1.52 10.98 -1.04
N ILE A 69 -0.70 10.47 -1.95
CA ILE A 69 -0.25 9.09 -1.94
C ILE A 69 1.27 9.05 -1.83
N ILE A 70 1.77 8.13 -1.01
CA ILE A 70 3.20 7.91 -0.83
C ILE A 70 3.46 6.43 -1.07
N LEU A 71 4.42 6.14 -1.94
CA LEU A 71 4.77 4.77 -2.30
C LEU A 71 6.08 4.37 -1.66
N GLU A 72 6.20 3.09 -1.29
CA GLU A 72 7.44 2.50 -0.76
C GLU A 72 8.04 3.32 0.37
N THR A 73 7.26 3.54 1.42
CA THR A 73 7.74 4.33 2.56
C THR A 73 8.13 3.43 3.73
N ARG A 74 9.25 3.77 4.37
CA ARG A 74 9.67 3.09 5.59
C ARG A 74 8.72 3.47 6.73
N LEU A 75 8.19 2.46 7.38
CA LEU A 75 7.29 2.62 8.52
C LEU A 75 8.02 2.10 9.77
N ASP A 76 8.32 3.01 10.68
CA ASP A 76 9.05 2.72 11.91
C ASP A 76 8.04 2.57 13.05
N PHE A 77 7.91 1.37 13.57
CA PHE A 77 7.05 1.08 14.73
C PHE A 77 7.88 0.60 15.92
N SER A 78 9.14 1.05 16.00
CA SER A 78 10.07 0.66 17.07
C SER A 78 9.60 1.11 18.45
N LYS A 79 8.72 2.08 18.53
CA LYS A 79 8.07 2.49 19.78
C LYS A 79 7.29 1.34 20.41
N TYR A 80 6.76 0.45 19.60
CA TYR A 80 5.92 -0.68 20.05
C TYR A 80 6.68 -2.00 20.01
N VAL A 81 7.56 -2.18 19.03
CA VAL A 81 8.38 -3.39 18.88
C VAL A 81 9.83 -2.95 18.73
N PRO A 82 10.70 -3.21 19.72
CA PRO A 82 12.10 -2.76 19.65
C PRO A 82 12.77 -3.17 18.33
N GLY A 83 13.34 -2.18 17.63
CA GLY A 83 13.95 -2.39 16.32
C GLY A 83 12.97 -2.66 15.19
N GLY A 84 11.67 -2.54 15.44
CA GLY A 84 10.64 -2.86 14.46
C GLY A 84 10.48 -1.80 13.39
N PHE A 85 10.52 -2.24 12.14
CA PHE A 85 10.20 -1.39 10.99
C PHE A 85 9.80 -2.28 9.82
N GLY A 86 9.20 -1.66 8.81
CA GLY A 86 8.86 -2.32 7.56
C GLY A 86 8.71 -1.29 6.47
N THR A 87 8.53 -1.75 5.23
CA THR A 87 8.25 -0.88 4.10
C THR A 87 6.77 -1.00 3.74
N GLY A 88 6.06 0.11 3.82
CA GLY A 88 4.67 0.17 3.39
C GLY A 88 4.62 0.35 1.89
N ASP A 89 3.88 -0.50 1.19
CA ASP A 89 3.76 -0.42 -0.26
C ASP A 89 3.11 0.89 -0.69
N CYS A 90 2.09 1.32 0.05
CA CYS A 90 1.33 2.51 -0.28
C CYS A 90 0.68 3.09 0.97
N VAL A 91 0.77 4.40 1.12
CA VAL A 91 0.05 5.14 2.17
C VAL A 91 -0.71 6.28 1.51
N ILE A 92 -2.01 6.36 1.77
CA ILE A 92 -2.84 7.47 1.30
C ILE A 92 -3.27 8.28 2.51
N ILE A 93 -2.97 9.57 2.48
CA ILE A 93 -3.32 10.50 3.55
C ILE A 93 -4.45 11.38 3.06
N ALA A 94 -5.62 11.22 3.64
CA ALA A 94 -6.81 11.99 3.30
C ALA A 94 -7.57 12.26 4.59
N GLU A 95 -7.20 13.36 5.28
CA GLU A 95 -7.81 13.68 6.58
C GLU A 95 -9.33 13.49 6.57
N PRO A 96 -9.90 12.82 7.53
CA PRO A 96 -9.29 12.31 8.78
C PRO A 96 -8.81 10.86 8.70
N ILE A 97 -8.63 10.30 7.50
CA ILE A 97 -8.29 8.90 7.28
C ILE A 97 -6.85 8.76 6.80
N LEU A 98 -6.13 7.85 7.44
CA LEU A 98 -4.81 7.39 7.01
C LEU A 98 -5.01 5.95 6.53
N ASP A 99 -4.74 5.68 5.25
CA ASP A 99 -4.94 4.36 4.64
C ASP A 99 -3.59 3.72 4.33
N VAL A 100 -3.31 2.58 4.93
CA VAL A 100 -2.11 1.80 4.67
C VAL A 100 -2.50 0.62 3.81
N ILE A 101 -1.95 0.53 2.61
CA ILE A 101 -2.32 -0.50 1.63
C ILE A 101 -1.12 -1.40 1.38
N ASP A 102 -1.33 -2.71 1.50
CA ASP A 102 -0.30 -3.72 1.30
C ASP A 102 -0.67 -4.63 0.13
N PHE A 103 0.27 -4.82 -0.79
CA PHE A 103 0.11 -5.67 -1.95
C PHE A 103 0.61 -7.07 -1.63
N LYS A 104 -0.26 -8.06 -1.71
CA LYS A 104 0.08 -9.47 -1.51
C LYS A 104 -0.04 -10.22 -2.83
N TYR A 105 1.09 -10.66 -3.36
CA TYR A 105 1.10 -11.39 -4.63
C TYR A 105 0.91 -12.90 -4.44
N GLY A 106 1.08 -13.43 -3.24
CA GLY A 106 0.90 -14.84 -2.95
C GLY A 106 -0.52 -15.34 -3.14
N LYS A 107 -0.69 -16.60 -3.47
CA LYS A 107 -2.01 -17.23 -3.62
C LYS A 107 -2.20 -18.46 -2.73
N GLY A 108 -1.24 -18.76 -1.86
CA GLY A 108 -1.31 -19.91 -0.97
C GLY A 108 -2.33 -19.76 0.15
N HIS A 109 -2.40 -18.57 0.73
CA HIS A 109 -3.31 -18.28 1.84
C HIS A 109 -3.92 -16.88 1.68
N ARG A 110 -5.22 -16.80 1.95
CA ARG A 110 -5.89 -15.51 2.02
C ARG A 110 -5.39 -14.75 3.25
N VAL A 111 -5.01 -13.49 3.05
CA VAL A 111 -4.59 -12.61 4.13
C VAL A 111 -5.72 -11.61 4.40
N GLU A 112 -6.15 -11.54 5.65
CA GLU A 112 -7.24 -10.65 6.06
C GLU A 112 -6.69 -9.41 6.74
N ALA A 113 -7.36 -8.27 6.55
CA ALA A 113 -6.98 -7.01 7.16
C ALA A 113 -7.44 -6.93 8.63
N GLU A 114 -8.59 -7.52 8.94
CA GLU A 114 -9.15 -7.47 10.29
C GLU A 114 -8.22 -8.16 11.28
N ASP A 115 -7.84 -7.42 12.32
CA ASP A 115 -6.94 -7.89 13.39
C ASP A 115 -5.60 -8.42 12.89
N ASN A 116 -5.14 -7.98 11.71
CA ASN A 116 -3.87 -8.38 11.15
C ASN A 116 -2.71 -7.67 11.87
N PRO A 117 -1.82 -8.39 12.57
CA PRO A 117 -0.75 -7.73 13.34
C PRO A 117 0.21 -6.92 12.51
N GLN A 118 0.60 -7.40 11.32
CA GLN A 118 1.49 -6.67 10.42
C GLN A 118 0.87 -5.35 10.01
N MET A 119 -0.39 -5.38 9.60
CA MET A 119 -1.08 -4.17 9.15
C MET A 119 -1.29 -3.18 10.29
N GLN A 120 -1.56 -3.67 11.49
CA GLN A 120 -1.71 -2.81 12.66
C GLN A 120 -0.39 -2.16 13.04
N LEU A 121 0.72 -2.89 12.97
CA LEU A 121 2.06 -2.32 13.21
C LEU A 121 2.41 -1.28 12.13
N TYR A 122 2.09 -1.56 10.88
CA TYR A 122 2.30 -0.61 9.79
C TYR A 122 1.47 0.65 9.99
N GLY A 123 0.23 0.48 10.43
CA GLY A 123 -0.65 1.61 10.78
C GLY A 123 -0.06 2.48 11.88
N LEU A 124 0.48 1.85 12.92
CA LEU A 124 1.14 2.56 14.02
C LEU A 124 2.38 3.30 13.54
N GLY A 125 3.20 2.68 12.68
CA GLY A 125 4.37 3.32 12.09
C GLY A 125 3.99 4.52 11.24
N ALA A 126 2.92 4.42 10.46
CA ALA A 126 2.43 5.52 9.66
C ALA A 126 1.92 6.67 10.54
N LEU A 127 1.26 6.37 11.64
CA LEU A 127 0.82 7.38 12.61
C LEU A 127 2.00 8.12 13.23
N GLU A 128 3.08 7.40 13.58
CA GLU A 128 4.29 8.03 14.12
C GLU A 128 4.89 9.01 13.12
N GLN A 129 4.86 8.67 11.83
CA GLN A 129 5.46 9.50 10.80
C GLN A 129 4.57 10.67 10.37
N PHE A 130 3.27 10.45 10.26
CA PHE A 130 2.35 11.43 9.66
C PHE A 130 1.31 12.00 10.63
N GLY A 131 1.10 11.37 11.77
CA GLY A 131 0.03 11.74 12.70
C GLY A 131 0.13 13.13 13.28
N ASP A 132 1.35 13.68 13.40
CA ASP A 132 1.55 15.02 13.91
C ASP A 132 1.38 16.10 12.83
N LEU A 133 1.45 15.72 11.56
CA LEU A 133 1.34 16.64 10.43
C LEU A 133 -0.09 16.77 9.90
N TYR A 134 -0.94 15.81 10.22
CA TYR A 134 -2.32 15.74 9.71
C TYR A 134 -3.27 15.35 10.83
N GLU A 135 -4.52 15.79 10.73
CA GLU A 135 -5.57 15.42 11.69
C GLU A 135 -6.14 14.04 11.34
N ILE A 136 -5.50 13.00 11.84
CA ILE A 136 -5.92 11.63 11.59
C ILE A 136 -6.76 11.13 12.76
N LYS A 137 -7.94 10.63 12.47
CA LYS A 137 -8.87 10.03 13.45
C LYS A 137 -9.04 8.54 13.24
N THR A 138 -8.89 8.07 12.01
CA THR A 138 -9.10 6.68 11.64
C THR A 138 -7.94 6.18 10.80
N VAL A 139 -7.47 4.98 11.08
CA VAL A 139 -6.49 4.28 10.28
C VAL A 139 -7.21 3.14 9.56
N ARG A 140 -7.17 3.16 8.24
CA ARG A 140 -7.70 2.07 7.42
C ARG A 140 -6.51 1.23 6.97
N MET A 141 -6.66 -0.07 7.09
CA MET A 141 -5.64 -1.04 6.69
C MET A 141 -6.23 -1.89 5.59
N THR A 142 -5.56 -1.94 4.45
CA THR A 142 -6.08 -2.59 3.26
C THR A 142 -5.07 -3.59 2.73
N ILE A 143 -5.55 -4.79 2.44
CA ILE A 143 -4.75 -5.82 1.77
C ILE A 143 -5.35 -6.02 0.38
N PHE A 144 -4.50 -5.90 -0.64
CA PHE A 144 -4.88 -6.16 -2.02
C PHE A 144 -4.17 -7.44 -2.47
N GLN A 145 -4.95 -8.50 -2.68
CA GLN A 145 -4.42 -9.83 -3.00
C GLN A 145 -5.10 -10.35 -4.27
N PRO A 146 -4.63 -9.89 -5.46
CA PRO A 146 -5.38 -10.12 -6.70
C PRO A 146 -5.38 -11.56 -7.22
N ARG A 147 -4.50 -12.42 -6.72
CA ARG A 147 -4.44 -13.82 -7.19
C ARG A 147 -5.46 -14.72 -6.50
N LEU A 148 -6.20 -14.20 -5.52
CA LEU A 148 -7.26 -14.92 -4.82
C LEU A 148 -8.60 -14.23 -5.05
N SER A 149 -9.69 -14.98 -4.93
CA SER A 149 -11.02 -14.40 -4.98
C SER A 149 -11.23 -13.50 -3.76
N GLY A 150 -11.94 -12.39 -3.93
CA GLY A 150 -12.02 -11.35 -2.91
C GLY A 150 -10.74 -10.53 -2.88
N ILE A 151 -10.53 -9.79 -3.96
CA ILE A 151 -9.30 -9.09 -4.32
C ILE A 151 -8.81 -8.14 -3.24
N GLU A 152 -9.71 -7.44 -2.57
CA GLU A 152 -9.34 -6.48 -1.54
C GLU A 152 -10.05 -6.78 -0.22
N ASP A 153 -9.38 -6.44 0.86
CA ASP A 153 -9.95 -6.57 2.20
C ASP A 153 -9.47 -5.39 3.04
N SER A 154 -10.39 -4.68 3.65
CA SER A 154 -10.06 -3.49 4.45
C SER A 154 -10.65 -3.60 5.85
N SER A 155 -9.94 -3.02 6.81
CA SER A 155 -10.39 -2.90 8.19
C SER A 155 -10.04 -1.51 8.69
N GLU A 156 -10.87 -0.95 9.55
CA GLU A 156 -10.64 0.37 10.11
C GLU A 156 -10.59 0.31 11.62
N LYS A 157 -9.69 1.08 12.20
CA LYS A 157 -9.62 1.30 13.65
C LYS A 157 -9.42 2.79 13.90
N THR A 158 -10.02 3.28 14.98
CA THR A 158 -9.72 4.64 15.40
C THR A 158 -8.26 4.71 15.86
N VAL A 159 -7.68 5.89 15.82
CA VAL A 159 -6.32 6.10 16.33
C VAL A 159 -6.22 5.59 17.78
N LYS A 160 -7.24 5.88 18.58
CA LYS A 160 -7.28 5.43 19.99
C LYS A 160 -7.26 3.91 20.10
N GLU A 161 -8.09 3.22 19.33
CA GLU A 161 -8.15 1.75 19.35
C GLU A 161 -6.81 1.15 18.94
N LEU A 162 -6.23 1.66 17.85
CA LEU A 162 -4.96 1.15 17.33
C LEU A 162 -3.81 1.39 18.31
N THR A 163 -3.74 2.58 18.88
CA THR A 163 -2.72 2.94 19.86
C THR A 163 -2.84 2.07 21.12
N SER A 164 -4.07 1.80 21.58
CA SER A 164 -4.31 0.93 22.71
C SER A 164 -3.88 -0.51 22.44
N TRP A 165 -4.12 -1.00 21.23
CA TRP A 165 -3.67 -2.34 20.83
C TRP A 165 -2.14 -2.45 20.86
N GLY A 166 -1.43 -1.40 20.44
CA GLY A 166 0.04 -1.38 20.37
C GLY A 166 0.73 -1.39 21.74
N LYS A 167 0.01 -1.03 22.78
CA LYS A 167 0.54 -1.04 24.14
C LYS A 167 0.35 -2.42 24.75
#